data_c814b6702efee18b3f491d118444ab11
#
_entry.id   c814b6702efee18b3f491d118444ab11
#
_cell.length_a   1.000
_cell.length_b   1.000
_cell.length_c   1.000
_cell.angle_alpha   90.00
_cell.angle_beta   90.00
_cell.angle_gamma   90.00
#
_symmetry.space_group_name_H-M   'P 1'
#
loop_
_entity.id
_entity.type
_entity.pdbx_description
1 polymer ?
#
loop_
_entity_poly.entity_id
_entity_poly.type
_entity_poly.pdbx_seq_one_letter_code
_entity_poly.pdbx_strand_id
1 'polypeptide(L)'
;FVQEGAPADVFASADVANIDKVESQDLLDSPSVIFATNYLEIIVEKGNPLNISSLQDLTDPDLIFVTTNPEVPIGKYTTTVLKKAGVAITPDSFESNVKGIMLKVASGEADAGIVYHSEVVASDGQVEGVQIPTEFNILAKYPIGIIKSSANKPQAQGFVDFLLSPE
;
A
#
# COMPACT_ATOMS: atom_id res chain seq x y z
N PHE A 1 12.65 15.67 7.90
CA PHE A 1 11.89 16.14 9.09
C PHE A 1 12.51 15.61 10.39
N VAL A 2 12.39 14.29 10.75
CA VAL A 2 12.98 13.75 11.99
C VAL A 2 14.50 13.92 12.01
N GLN A 3 15.18 13.67 10.89
CA GLN A 3 16.62 13.86 10.72
C GLN A 3 17.08 15.31 10.86
N GLU A 4 16.18 16.26 10.66
CA GLU A 4 16.42 17.70 10.76
C GLU A 4 16.00 18.26 12.13
N GLY A 5 15.67 17.38 13.10
CA GLY A 5 15.30 17.75 14.46
C GLY A 5 13.89 18.29 14.63
N ALA A 6 12.97 17.95 13.71
CA ALA A 6 11.56 18.28 13.90
C ALA A 6 11.02 17.62 15.19
N PRO A 7 10.27 18.36 16.03
CA PRO A 7 9.73 17.79 17.26
C PRO A 7 8.68 16.71 16.91
N ALA A 8 8.98 15.48 17.29
CA ALA A 8 8.09 14.34 17.16
C ALA A 8 8.36 13.35 18.28
N ASP A 9 7.33 12.66 18.74
CA ASP A 9 7.45 11.65 19.76
C ASP A 9 7.49 10.24 19.17
N VAL A 10 6.77 10.05 18.04
CA VAL A 10 6.65 8.78 17.33
C VAL A 10 6.86 9.02 15.82
N PHE A 11 7.48 8.06 15.17
CA PHE A 11 7.59 8.02 13.71
C PHE A 11 6.99 6.71 13.20
N ALA A 12 5.90 6.82 12.43
CA ALA A 12 5.29 5.71 11.71
C ALA A 12 5.57 5.86 10.20
N SER A 13 5.93 4.77 9.54
CA SER A 13 6.28 4.77 8.12
C SER A 13 5.39 3.80 7.33
N ALA A 14 5.06 4.18 6.11
CA ALA A 14 4.36 3.31 5.16
C ALA A 14 5.28 2.30 4.45
N ASP A 15 6.58 2.33 4.74
CA ASP A 15 7.57 1.36 4.27
C ASP A 15 8.71 1.19 5.28
N VAL A 16 9.39 0.05 5.17
CA VAL A 16 10.55 -0.30 6.00
C VAL A 16 11.76 0.57 5.64
N ALA A 17 11.96 0.90 4.37
CA ALA A 17 13.16 1.61 3.92
C ALA A 17 13.30 3.01 4.51
N ASN A 18 12.18 3.68 4.80
CA ASN A 18 12.21 5.01 5.41
C ASN A 18 12.47 4.95 6.91
N ILE A 19 11.94 3.97 7.63
CA ILE A 19 12.25 3.84 9.06
C ILE A 19 13.69 3.35 9.27
N ASP A 20 14.21 2.48 8.41
CA ASP A 20 15.60 2.02 8.44
C ASP A 20 16.59 3.19 8.35
N LYS A 21 16.27 4.24 7.57
CA LYS A 21 17.09 5.45 7.51
C LYS A 21 17.13 6.19 8.85
N VAL A 22 16.04 6.22 9.57
CA VAL A 22 15.94 6.87 10.89
C VAL A 22 16.65 6.01 11.94
N GLU A 23 16.46 4.71 11.89
CA GLU A 23 17.09 3.74 12.79
C GLU A 23 18.61 3.66 12.61
N SER A 24 19.09 3.65 11.36
CA SER A 24 20.54 3.63 11.05
C SER A 24 21.29 4.89 11.51
N GLN A 25 20.56 5.97 11.77
CA GLN A 25 21.12 7.22 12.33
C GLN A 25 20.96 7.31 13.87
N ASP A 26 20.57 6.22 14.52
CA ASP A 26 20.37 6.15 15.97
C ASP A 26 19.37 7.21 16.50
N LEU A 27 18.31 7.49 15.71
CA LEU A 27 17.27 8.47 16.05
C LEU A 27 16.06 7.84 16.74
N LEU A 28 15.96 6.51 16.82
CA LEU A 28 14.94 5.79 17.59
C LEU A 28 15.44 5.43 18.99
N ASP A 29 14.52 5.41 19.95
CA ASP A 29 14.80 5.03 21.34
C ASP A 29 15.02 3.53 21.50
N SER A 30 14.34 2.75 20.65
CA SER A 30 14.44 1.29 20.54
C SER A 30 14.20 0.86 19.08
N PRO A 31 14.51 -0.39 18.69
CA PRO A 31 14.17 -0.90 17.38
C PRO A 31 12.69 -0.70 17.05
N SER A 32 12.40 -0.38 15.79
CA SER A 32 11.04 -0.23 15.29
C SER A 32 10.26 -1.55 15.34
N VAL A 33 8.94 -1.46 15.48
CA VAL A 33 8.04 -2.61 15.48
C VAL A 33 7.02 -2.48 14.34
N ILE A 34 6.60 -3.60 13.74
CA ILE A 34 5.53 -3.58 12.74
C ILE A 34 4.19 -3.49 13.46
N PHE A 35 3.47 -2.40 13.27
CA PHE A 35 2.15 -2.18 13.88
C PHE A 35 0.99 -2.51 12.94
N ALA A 36 1.23 -2.52 11.62
CA ALA A 36 0.22 -2.89 10.64
C ALA A 36 0.87 -3.50 9.40
N THR A 37 0.08 -4.26 8.66
CA THR A 37 0.45 -4.78 7.33
C THR A 37 -0.67 -4.53 6.34
N ASN A 38 -0.33 -4.52 5.05
CA ASN A 38 -1.28 -4.41 3.97
C ASN A 38 -0.84 -5.32 2.82
N TYR A 39 -1.75 -5.66 1.93
CA TYR A 39 -1.46 -6.42 0.73
C TYR A 39 -2.20 -5.82 -0.46
N LEU A 40 -1.93 -6.29 -1.65
CA LEU A 40 -2.51 -5.77 -2.88
C LEU A 40 -3.67 -6.62 -3.35
N GLU A 41 -4.64 -5.97 -3.98
CA GLU A 41 -5.75 -6.60 -4.68
C GLU A 41 -5.89 -5.98 -6.07
N ILE A 42 -6.40 -6.76 -7.01
CA ILE A 42 -6.94 -6.22 -8.25
C ILE A 42 -8.29 -5.61 -7.89
N ILE A 43 -8.55 -4.38 -8.31
CA ILE A 43 -9.88 -3.79 -8.21
C ILE A 43 -10.57 -3.83 -9.56
N VAL A 44 -11.86 -4.06 -9.51
CA VAL A 44 -12.75 -4.10 -10.65
C VAL A 44 -14.03 -3.33 -10.33
N GLU A 45 -14.82 -3.02 -11.34
CA GLU A 45 -16.15 -2.42 -11.15
C GLU A 45 -17.01 -3.33 -10.27
N LYS A 46 -17.90 -2.74 -9.50
CA LYS A 46 -18.85 -3.45 -8.64
C LYS A 46 -19.62 -4.54 -9.39
N GLY A 47 -19.60 -5.74 -8.85
CA GLY A 47 -20.23 -6.92 -9.46
C GLY A 47 -19.37 -7.60 -10.51
N ASN A 48 -18.15 -7.12 -10.74
CA ASN A 48 -17.15 -7.71 -11.63
C ASN A 48 -17.72 -8.15 -12.98
N PRO A 49 -18.26 -7.22 -13.79
CA PRO A 49 -19.01 -7.56 -15.01
C PRO A 49 -18.17 -8.31 -16.05
N LEU A 50 -16.84 -8.15 -16.00
CA LEU A 50 -15.92 -8.81 -16.92
C LEU A 50 -15.34 -10.12 -16.39
N ASN A 51 -15.76 -10.54 -15.18
CA ASN A 51 -15.32 -11.78 -14.52
C ASN A 51 -13.81 -11.89 -14.37
N ILE A 52 -13.11 -10.80 -14.11
CA ILE A 52 -11.68 -10.78 -13.83
C ILE A 52 -11.43 -11.53 -12.52
N SER A 53 -10.62 -12.59 -12.55
CA SER A 53 -10.40 -13.50 -11.42
C SER A 53 -8.91 -13.69 -11.09
N SER A 54 -8.03 -13.23 -11.96
CA SER A 54 -6.57 -13.42 -11.85
C SER A 54 -5.78 -12.30 -12.49
N LEU A 55 -4.49 -12.24 -12.17
CA LEU A 55 -3.55 -11.33 -12.85
C LEU A 55 -3.41 -11.64 -14.34
N GLN A 56 -3.66 -12.89 -14.76
CA GLN A 56 -3.57 -13.30 -16.14
C GLN A 56 -4.69 -12.69 -16.99
N ASP A 57 -5.89 -12.51 -16.41
CA ASP A 57 -7.03 -11.92 -17.12
C ASP A 57 -6.73 -10.47 -17.52
N LEU A 58 -5.83 -9.78 -16.78
CA LEU A 58 -5.39 -8.40 -17.11
C LEU A 58 -4.61 -8.31 -18.43
N THR A 59 -4.24 -9.43 -19.04
CA THR A 59 -3.55 -9.45 -20.35
C THR A 59 -4.52 -9.37 -21.53
N ASP A 60 -5.82 -9.38 -21.29
CA ASP A 60 -6.82 -9.19 -22.35
C ASP A 60 -6.63 -7.79 -22.98
N PRO A 61 -6.39 -7.70 -24.29
CA PRO A 61 -6.12 -6.43 -24.96
C PRO A 61 -7.32 -5.49 -25.03
N ASP A 62 -8.52 -6.00 -24.76
CA ASP A 62 -9.75 -5.20 -24.73
C ASP A 62 -10.01 -4.59 -23.35
N LEU A 63 -9.22 -4.97 -22.30
CA LEU A 63 -9.33 -4.43 -20.94
C LEU A 63 -8.56 -3.12 -20.79
N ILE A 64 -9.20 -2.14 -20.18
CA ILE A 64 -8.56 -0.87 -19.79
C ILE A 64 -7.96 -1.04 -18.37
N PHE A 65 -6.64 -1.26 -18.33
CA PHE A 65 -5.89 -1.39 -17.08
C PHE A 65 -5.18 -0.09 -16.71
N VAL A 66 -5.40 0.39 -15.49
CA VAL A 66 -4.80 1.63 -15.00
C VAL A 66 -3.95 1.39 -13.74
N THR A 67 -2.87 2.15 -13.60
CA THR A 67 -1.98 2.11 -12.43
C THR A 67 -1.41 3.50 -12.16
N THR A 68 -0.44 3.60 -11.24
CA THR A 68 0.36 4.82 -11.07
C THR A 68 1.74 4.66 -11.70
N ASN A 69 2.44 5.79 -11.88
CA ASN A 69 3.84 5.76 -12.31
C ASN A 69 4.67 4.83 -11.38
N PRO A 70 5.59 4.01 -11.91
CA PRO A 70 6.45 3.12 -11.12
C PRO A 70 7.32 3.81 -10.04
N GLU A 71 7.46 5.12 -10.06
CA GLU A 71 8.12 5.88 -9.00
C GLU A 71 7.24 6.06 -7.75
N VAL A 72 5.94 5.89 -7.89
CA VAL A 72 4.98 5.90 -6.77
C VAL A 72 4.96 4.50 -6.12
N PRO A 73 4.89 4.37 -4.80
CA PRO A 73 4.93 3.08 -4.11
C PRO A 73 4.00 2.01 -4.69
N ILE A 74 2.74 2.35 -4.93
CA ILE A 74 1.76 1.39 -5.49
C ILE A 74 2.12 0.96 -6.92
N GLY A 75 2.60 1.85 -7.78
CA GLY A 75 3.06 1.52 -9.13
C GLY A 75 4.29 0.61 -9.13
N LYS A 76 5.23 0.85 -8.20
CA LYS A 76 6.38 -0.02 -7.98
C LYS A 76 5.94 -1.43 -7.53
N TYR A 77 4.97 -1.51 -6.61
CA TYR A 77 4.43 -2.78 -6.15
C TYR A 77 3.65 -3.50 -7.25
N THR A 78 2.82 -2.80 -8.00
CA THR A 78 2.11 -3.33 -9.19
C THR A 78 3.08 -3.96 -10.17
N THR A 79 4.13 -3.23 -10.55
CA THR A 79 5.19 -3.74 -11.45
C THR A 79 5.85 -5.01 -10.89
N THR A 80 6.10 -5.04 -9.58
CA THR A 80 6.73 -6.20 -8.93
C THR A 80 5.80 -7.41 -8.91
N VAL A 81 4.52 -7.22 -8.60
CA VAL A 81 3.49 -8.28 -8.60
C VAL A 81 3.33 -8.88 -9.99
N LEU A 82 3.13 -8.05 -11.00
CA LEU A 82 3.00 -8.48 -12.40
C LEU A 82 4.24 -9.27 -12.86
N LYS A 83 5.43 -8.79 -12.53
CA LYS A 83 6.69 -9.49 -12.85
C LYS A 83 6.79 -10.84 -12.15
N LYS A 84 6.42 -10.94 -10.86
CA LYS A 84 6.41 -12.22 -10.13
C LYS A 84 5.44 -13.24 -10.75
N ALA A 85 4.29 -12.77 -11.23
CA ALA A 85 3.27 -13.59 -11.87
C ALA A 85 3.60 -13.93 -13.33
N GLY A 86 4.69 -13.37 -13.89
CA GLY A 86 5.03 -13.54 -15.30
C GLY A 86 4.03 -12.86 -16.26
N VAL A 87 3.32 -11.85 -15.78
CA VAL A 87 2.33 -11.06 -16.53
C VAL A 87 2.99 -9.83 -17.11
N ALA A 88 2.90 -9.67 -18.43
CA ALA A 88 3.43 -8.52 -19.15
C ALA A 88 2.26 -7.74 -19.78
N ILE A 89 1.94 -6.60 -19.18
CA ILE A 89 0.92 -5.67 -19.67
C ILE A 89 1.48 -4.26 -19.71
N THR A 90 0.94 -3.46 -20.61
CA THR A 90 1.20 -2.02 -20.65
C THR A 90 -0.04 -1.32 -20.13
N PRO A 91 0.06 -0.52 -19.06
CA PRO A 91 -1.09 0.23 -18.57
C PRO A 91 -1.59 1.23 -19.60
N ASP A 92 -2.92 1.37 -19.70
CA ASP A 92 -3.57 2.35 -20.60
C ASP A 92 -3.39 3.78 -20.10
N SER A 93 -3.32 3.96 -18.78
CA SER A 93 -2.97 5.24 -18.19
C SER A 93 -2.27 5.13 -16.85
N PHE A 94 -1.55 6.20 -16.49
CA PHE A 94 -0.89 6.38 -15.21
C PHE A 94 -1.59 7.47 -14.41
N GLU A 95 -2.16 7.07 -13.28
CA GLU A 95 -2.83 7.99 -12.37
C GLU A 95 -1.83 8.63 -11.40
N SER A 96 -2.14 9.80 -10.89
CA SER A 96 -1.27 10.52 -9.96
C SER A 96 -1.16 9.85 -8.59
N ASN A 97 -2.16 9.08 -8.20
CA ASN A 97 -2.24 8.39 -6.90
C ASN A 97 -3.30 7.27 -6.94
N VAL A 98 -3.36 6.49 -5.85
CA VAL A 98 -4.30 5.36 -5.68
C VAL A 98 -5.76 5.79 -5.84
N LYS A 99 -6.12 6.99 -5.36
CA LYS A 99 -7.51 7.47 -5.49
C LYS A 99 -7.93 7.68 -6.94
N GLY A 100 -6.99 8.08 -7.81
CA GLY A 100 -7.24 8.18 -9.24
C GLY A 100 -7.58 6.83 -9.87
N ILE A 101 -6.86 5.76 -9.50
CA ILE A 101 -7.16 4.40 -9.92
C ILE A 101 -8.58 4.01 -9.45
N MET A 102 -8.86 4.21 -8.15
CA MET A 102 -10.16 3.91 -7.55
C MET A 102 -11.32 4.58 -8.27
N LEU A 103 -11.19 5.89 -8.56
CA LEU A 103 -12.24 6.67 -9.21
C LEU A 103 -12.52 6.17 -10.63
N LYS A 104 -11.48 5.89 -11.42
CA LYS A 104 -11.66 5.41 -12.79
C LYS A 104 -12.34 4.05 -12.84
N VAL A 105 -11.95 3.13 -11.95
CA VAL A 105 -12.60 1.81 -11.90
C VAL A 105 -14.04 1.94 -11.39
N ALA A 106 -14.28 2.74 -10.35
CA ALA A 106 -15.63 2.94 -9.82
C ALA A 106 -16.58 3.63 -10.80
N SER A 107 -16.06 4.48 -11.72
CA SER A 107 -16.86 5.17 -12.75
C SER A 107 -17.02 4.38 -14.05
N GLY A 108 -16.35 3.22 -14.19
CA GLY A 108 -16.32 2.46 -15.44
C GLY A 108 -15.45 3.09 -16.55
N GLU A 109 -14.58 4.05 -16.20
CA GLU A 109 -13.58 4.60 -17.13
C GLU A 109 -12.36 3.67 -17.27
N ALA A 110 -12.19 2.72 -16.37
CA ALA A 110 -11.21 1.65 -16.41
C ALA A 110 -11.84 0.35 -15.89
N ASP A 111 -11.41 -0.77 -16.45
CA ASP A 111 -11.93 -2.09 -16.10
C ASP A 111 -11.23 -2.68 -14.88
N ALA A 112 -9.94 -2.39 -14.70
CA ALA A 112 -9.15 -2.89 -13.59
C ALA A 112 -8.00 -1.97 -13.19
N GLY A 113 -7.56 -2.13 -11.95
CA GLY A 113 -6.35 -1.57 -11.39
C GLY A 113 -5.81 -2.43 -10.28
N ILE A 114 -4.63 -2.10 -9.73
CA ILE A 114 -4.09 -2.76 -8.54
C ILE A 114 -3.90 -1.70 -7.46
N VAL A 115 -4.48 -1.95 -6.28
CA VAL A 115 -4.45 -1.06 -5.12
C VAL A 115 -4.19 -1.84 -3.83
N TYR A 116 -4.08 -1.15 -2.70
CA TYR A 116 -4.02 -1.81 -1.40
C TYR A 116 -5.40 -2.31 -0.98
N HIS A 117 -5.45 -3.44 -0.28
CA HIS A 117 -6.68 -3.98 0.33
C HIS A 117 -7.43 -2.93 1.17
N SER A 118 -6.72 -2.13 1.95
CA SER A 118 -7.34 -1.05 2.74
C SER A 118 -8.15 -0.06 1.90
N GLU A 119 -7.76 0.19 0.65
CA GLU A 119 -8.51 1.07 -0.26
C GLU A 119 -9.82 0.39 -0.71
N VAL A 120 -9.78 -0.92 -0.96
CA VAL A 120 -10.99 -1.70 -1.30
C VAL A 120 -11.98 -1.63 -0.14
N VAL A 121 -11.53 -1.88 1.08
CA VAL A 121 -12.37 -1.77 2.29
C VAL A 121 -12.93 -0.35 2.44
N ALA A 122 -12.09 0.67 2.27
CA ALA A 122 -12.49 2.07 2.39
C ALA A 122 -13.43 2.55 1.26
N SER A 123 -13.56 1.80 0.17
CA SER A 123 -14.44 2.15 -0.95
C SER A 123 -15.94 2.05 -0.63
N ASP A 124 -16.28 1.39 0.49
CA ASP A 124 -17.67 1.13 0.89
C ASP A 124 -18.49 0.45 -0.23
N GLY A 125 -17.86 -0.50 -0.92
CA GLY A 125 -18.50 -1.29 -1.99
C GLY A 125 -18.69 -0.54 -3.31
N GLN A 126 -17.95 0.52 -3.57
CA GLN A 126 -17.92 1.20 -4.88
C GLN A 126 -17.13 0.38 -5.92
N VAL A 127 -16.16 -0.38 -5.48
CA VAL A 127 -15.39 -1.33 -6.28
C VAL A 127 -15.40 -2.70 -5.61
N GLU A 128 -15.02 -3.73 -6.35
CA GLU A 128 -14.83 -5.09 -5.85
C GLU A 128 -13.35 -5.48 -5.91
N GLY A 129 -12.87 -6.15 -4.86
CA GLY A 129 -11.48 -6.63 -4.76
C GLY A 129 -11.37 -8.08 -5.22
N VAL A 130 -10.42 -8.35 -6.10
CA VAL A 130 -10.02 -9.70 -6.51
C VAL A 130 -8.66 -10.02 -5.90
N GLN A 131 -8.60 -11.09 -5.14
CA GLN A 131 -7.38 -11.46 -4.40
C GLN A 131 -6.25 -11.88 -5.32
N ILE A 132 -5.06 -11.34 -5.06
CA ILE A 132 -3.82 -11.76 -5.70
C ILE A 132 -3.21 -12.89 -4.86
N PRO A 133 -2.87 -14.05 -5.47
CA PRO A 133 -2.24 -15.16 -4.75
C PRO A 133 -1.00 -14.71 -3.97
N THR A 134 -0.83 -15.22 -2.74
CA THR A 134 0.21 -14.79 -1.79
C THR A 134 1.62 -14.90 -2.37
N GLU A 135 1.89 -15.90 -3.22
CA GLU A 135 3.19 -16.11 -3.88
C GLU A 135 3.57 -14.97 -4.83
N PHE A 136 2.59 -14.28 -5.42
CA PHE A 136 2.82 -13.12 -6.28
C PHE A 136 2.69 -11.80 -5.53
N ASN A 137 1.92 -11.79 -4.44
CA ASN A 137 1.59 -10.59 -3.70
C ASN A 137 2.80 -9.98 -2.98
N ILE A 138 2.61 -8.79 -2.46
CA ILE A 138 3.55 -8.07 -1.61
C ILE A 138 2.84 -7.75 -0.30
N LEU A 139 3.46 -8.17 0.80
CA LEU A 139 3.04 -7.75 2.13
C LEU A 139 3.74 -6.43 2.45
N ALA A 140 3.04 -5.32 2.32
CA ALA A 140 3.50 -4.03 2.80
C ALA A 140 3.50 -4.04 4.34
N LYS A 141 4.62 -3.63 4.93
CA LYS A 141 4.80 -3.57 6.39
C LYS A 141 4.89 -2.12 6.81
N TYR A 142 4.14 -1.77 7.83
CA TYR A 142 4.11 -0.43 8.41
C TYR A 142 4.79 -0.47 9.78
N PRO A 143 6.07 -0.05 9.84
CA PRO A 143 6.80 0.03 11.08
C PRO A 143 6.54 1.34 11.81
N ILE A 144 6.68 1.30 13.14
CA ILE A 144 6.58 2.44 14.05
C ILE A 144 7.72 2.40 15.05
N GLY A 145 8.24 3.56 15.43
CA GLY A 145 9.27 3.67 16.46
C GLY A 145 9.14 4.97 17.25
N ILE A 146 9.63 4.96 18.48
CA ILE A 146 9.67 6.12 19.37
C ILE A 146 10.93 6.92 19.07
N ILE A 147 10.79 8.23 18.92
CA ILE A 147 11.91 9.11 18.62
C ILE A 147 12.79 9.27 19.88
N LYS A 148 14.09 9.06 19.73
CA LYS A 148 15.08 9.09 20.81
C LYS A 148 15.12 10.40 21.58
N SER A 149 14.91 11.53 20.89
CA SER A 149 14.88 12.86 21.48
C SER A 149 13.52 13.26 22.08
N SER A 150 12.51 12.38 22.01
CA SER A 150 11.20 12.66 22.60
C SER A 150 11.29 12.95 24.10
N ALA A 151 10.63 14.01 24.53
CA ALA A 151 10.43 14.34 25.95
C ALA A 151 9.22 13.59 26.57
N ASN A 152 8.40 12.94 25.73
CA ASN A 152 7.13 12.30 26.11
C ASN A 152 7.18 10.77 25.92
N LYS A 153 8.33 10.14 26.13
CA LYS A 153 8.53 8.70 25.88
C LYS A 153 7.48 7.78 26.52
N PRO A 154 7.05 7.98 27.80
CA PRO A 154 6.01 7.14 28.37
C PRO A 154 4.67 7.22 27.63
N GLN A 155 4.27 8.40 27.16
CA GLN A 155 3.04 8.60 26.38
C GLN A 155 3.18 8.02 24.97
N ALA A 156 4.35 8.19 24.34
CA ALA A 156 4.68 7.59 23.05
C ALA A 156 4.63 6.04 23.13
N GLN A 157 5.17 5.45 24.21
CA GLN A 157 5.09 4.01 24.44
C GLN A 157 3.63 3.56 24.61
N GLY A 158 2.84 4.27 25.42
CA GLY A 158 1.42 3.96 25.58
C GLY A 158 0.64 4.00 24.28
N PHE A 159 0.98 4.92 23.34
CA PHE A 159 0.40 4.97 22.01
C PHE A 159 0.82 3.77 21.15
N VAL A 160 2.09 3.40 21.17
CA VAL A 160 2.58 2.21 20.43
C VAL A 160 1.94 0.95 20.97
N ASP A 161 1.86 0.80 22.30
CA ASP A 161 1.24 -0.35 22.95
C ASP A 161 -0.25 -0.47 22.60
N PHE A 162 -0.95 0.67 22.53
CA PHE A 162 -2.34 0.72 22.08
C PHE A 162 -2.50 0.21 20.65
N LEU A 163 -1.64 0.64 19.72
CA LEU A 163 -1.67 0.17 18.33
C LEU A 163 -1.34 -1.32 18.17
N LEU A 164 -0.58 -1.88 19.09
CA LEU A 164 -0.20 -3.30 19.09
C LEU A 164 -1.18 -4.18 19.88
N SER A 165 -2.13 -3.57 20.60
CA SER A 165 -3.12 -4.32 21.37
C SER A 165 -4.10 -5.04 20.45
N PRO A 166 -4.53 -6.28 20.78
CA PRO A 166 -5.62 -6.93 20.09
C PRO A 166 -6.92 -6.13 20.25
N GLU A 167 -7.72 -6.05 19.19
CA GLU A 167 -9.08 -5.49 19.25
C GLU A 167 -10.01 -6.34 20.12
#